data_2775aea13e923a32a4d435d557ce26e5
#
_entry.id   2775aea13e923a32a4d435d557ce26e5
#
_cell.length_a   1.000
_cell.length_b   1.000
_cell.length_c   1.000
_cell.angle_alpha   90.00
_cell.angle_beta   90.00
_cell.angle_gamma   90.00
#
_symmetry.space_group_name_H-M   'P 1'
#
loop_
_entity.id
_entity.type
_entity.pdbx_description
1 polymer ?
#
loop_
_entity_poly.entity_id
_entity_poly.type
_entity_poly.pdbx_seq_one_letter_code
_entity_poly.pdbx_strand_id
1 'polypeptide(L)' 'MGEKEEMKEMFQELTGFEKKNISLRINGVPASPMQIVQAHTMCEHQSYMRDYVLNDKGDVKELWFQNIAI' A
#
# COMPACT_ATOMS: atom_id res chain seq x y z
N MET A 1 -19.16 10.38 1.57
CA MET A 1 -18.15 10.57 0.57
C MET A 1 -16.82 10.95 1.15
N GLY A 2 -15.82 11.00 0.34
CA GLY A 2 -14.52 11.46 0.74
C GLY A 2 -13.65 10.37 1.33
N GLU A 3 -13.09 10.65 2.49
CA GLU A 3 -12.05 9.80 3.05
C GLU A 3 -12.44 8.35 3.22
N LYS A 4 -13.65 8.08 3.66
CA LYS A 4 -14.08 6.71 3.91
C LYS A 4 -14.17 5.89 2.63
N GLU A 5 -14.64 6.51 1.54
CA GLU A 5 -14.73 5.82 0.26
C GLU A 5 -13.35 5.56 -0.33
N GLU A 6 -12.46 6.53 -0.22
CA GLU A 6 -11.09 6.37 -0.71
C GLU A 6 -10.37 5.26 0.02
N MET A 7 -10.57 5.16 1.32
CA MET A 7 -9.95 4.11 2.11
C MET A 7 -10.52 2.75 1.81
N LYS A 8 -11.81 2.68 1.56
CA LYS A 8 -12.45 1.43 1.19
C LYS A 8 -11.92 0.94 -0.15
N GLU A 9 -11.79 1.84 -1.13
CA GLU A 9 -11.23 1.49 -2.42
C GLU A 9 -9.79 1.03 -2.29
N MET A 10 -9.00 1.73 -1.48
CA MET A 10 -7.62 1.35 -1.25
C MET A 10 -7.53 -0.02 -0.60
N PHE A 11 -8.37 -0.29 0.39
CA PHE A 11 -8.39 -1.58 1.04
C PHE A 11 -8.72 -2.70 0.05
N GLN A 12 -9.69 -2.48 -0.82
CA GLN A 12 -10.06 -3.46 -1.83
C GLN A 12 -8.93 -3.69 -2.83
N GLU A 13 -8.27 -2.62 -3.23
CA GLU A 13 -7.14 -2.72 -4.15
C GLU A 13 -6.01 -3.54 -3.53
N LEU A 14 -5.66 -3.23 -2.28
CA LEU A 14 -4.58 -3.92 -1.59
C LEU A 14 -4.92 -5.38 -1.33
N THR A 15 -6.17 -5.67 -1.01
CA THR A 15 -6.62 -7.04 -0.84
C THR A 15 -6.50 -7.82 -2.16
N GLY A 16 -6.80 -7.15 -3.27
CA GLY A 16 -6.64 -7.76 -4.58
C GLY A 16 -5.19 -8.12 -4.89
N PHE A 17 -4.26 -7.25 -4.53
CA PHE A 17 -2.83 -7.54 -4.68
C PHE A 17 -2.43 -8.74 -3.82
N GLU A 18 -2.92 -8.78 -2.59
CA GLU A 18 -2.61 -9.89 -1.70
C GLU A 18 -3.09 -11.22 -2.24
N LYS A 19 -4.27 -11.23 -2.86
CA LYS A 19 -4.80 -12.43 -3.48
C LYS A 19 -3.96 -12.92 -4.64
N LYS A 20 -3.20 -12.01 -5.26
CA LYS A 20 -2.30 -12.35 -6.35
C LYS A 20 -0.90 -12.70 -5.85
N ASN A 21 -0.74 -12.87 -4.55
CA ASN A 21 0.53 -13.18 -3.90
C ASN A 21 1.56 -12.05 -4.05
N ILE A 22 1.08 -10.82 -4.12
CA ILE A 22 1.94 -9.66 -4.15
C ILE A 22 2.18 -9.21 -2.71
N SER A 23 3.44 -9.15 -2.31
CA SER A 23 3.81 -8.76 -0.95
C SER A 23 3.63 -7.27 -0.75
N LEU A 24 3.07 -6.89 0.39
CA LEU A 24 2.87 -5.49 0.73
C LEU A 24 3.83 -5.11 1.87
N ARG A 25 4.46 -3.95 1.75
CA ARG A 25 5.40 -3.46 2.75
C ARG A 25 5.22 -1.98 3.00
N ILE A 26 5.44 -1.57 4.24
CA ILE A 26 5.51 -0.16 4.62
C ILE A 26 6.89 0.08 5.22
N ASN A 27 7.65 1.01 4.62
CA ASN A 27 8.99 1.35 5.10
C ASN A 27 9.88 0.10 5.25
N GLY A 28 9.74 -0.86 4.32
CA GLY A 28 10.52 -2.08 4.34
C GLY A 28 10.02 -3.17 5.26
N VAL A 29 8.93 -2.93 5.97
CA VAL A 29 8.36 -3.90 6.91
C VAL A 29 7.10 -4.52 6.30
N PRO A 30 6.97 -5.86 6.31
CA PRO A 30 5.76 -6.51 5.81
C PRO A 30 4.51 -5.97 6.51
N ALA A 31 3.47 -5.71 5.74
CA ALA A 31 2.24 -5.12 6.26
C ALA A 31 1.02 -5.73 5.59
N SER A 32 -0.10 -5.77 6.32
CA SER A 32 -1.37 -6.21 5.76
C SER A 32 -2.09 -5.02 5.12
N PRO A 33 -3.10 -5.27 4.26
CA PRO A 33 -3.89 -4.19 3.70
C PRO A 33 -4.48 -3.27 4.78
N MET A 34 -4.96 -3.84 5.88
CA MET A 34 -5.54 -3.05 6.96
C MET A 34 -4.49 -2.14 7.61
N GLN A 35 -3.29 -2.65 7.82
CA GLN A 35 -2.22 -1.85 8.40
C GLN A 35 -1.84 -0.68 7.49
N ILE A 36 -1.82 -0.91 6.19
CA ILE A 36 -1.49 0.14 5.22
C ILE A 36 -2.57 1.22 5.22
N VAL A 37 -3.83 0.81 5.21
CA VAL A 37 -4.96 1.76 5.25
C VAL A 37 -4.91 2.58 6.54
N GLN A 38 -4.66 1.94 7.68
CA GLN A 38 -4.56 2.63 8.95
C GLN A 38 -3.41 3.64 8.97
N ALA A 39 -2.27 3.27 8.40
CA ALA A 39 -1.13 4.17 8.34
C ALA A 39 -1.46 5.42 7.52
N HIS A 40 -2.16 5.26 6.41
CA HIS A 40 -2.57 6.40 5.59
C HIS A 40 -3.57 7.28 6.33
N THR A 41 -4.45 6.68 7.11
CA THR A 41 -5.45 7.42 7.88
C THR A 41 -4.79 8.28 8.96
N MET A 42 -3.77 7.76 9.59
CA MET A 42 -3.13 8.42 10.74
C MET A 42 -2.11 9.48 10.37
N CYS A 43 -1.65 9.49 9.12
CA CYS A 43 -0.60 10.40 8.70
C CYS A 43 -1.17 11.56 7.90
N GLU A 44 -1.61 12.61 8.60
CA GLU A 44 -2.24 13.76 7.95
C GLU A 44 -1.27 14.62 7.15
N HIS A 45 -0.03 14.72 7.62
CA HIS A 45 0.97 15.60 7.02
C HIS A 45 2.08 14.85 6.32
N GLN A 46 1.90 13.55 6.12
CA GLN A 46 2.90 12.73 5.47
C GLN A 46 2.29 12.05 4.26
N SER A 47 3.11 11.86 3.25
CA SER A 47 2.70 11.18 2.03
C SER A 47 3.45 9.87 1.91
N TYR A 48 2.79 8.89 1.32
CA TYR A 48 3.42 7.63 1.01
C TYR A 48 3.61 7.53 -0.50
N MET A 49 4.81 7.14 -0.91
CA MET A 49 5.10 6.87 -2.30
C MET A 49 4.96 5.37 -2.52
N ARG A 50 4.30 5.00 -3.62
CA ARG A 50 4.19 3.61 -4.01
C ARG A 50 5.38 3.25 -4.87
N ASP A 51 5.98 2.10 -4.58
CA ASP A 51 7.09 1.59 -5.37
C ASP A 51 6.76 0.15 -5.75
N TYR A 52 6.62 -0.09 -7.04
CA TYR A 52 6.28 -1.42 -7.55
C TYR A 52 7.56 -2.18 -7.85
N VAL A 53 7.76 -3.31 -7.16
CA VAL A 53 8.90 -4.18 -7.41
C VAL A 53 8.46 -5.27 -8.37
N LEU A 54 9.15 -5.36 -9.50
CA LEU A 54 8.80 -6.31 -10.56
C LEU A 54 9.68 -7.55 -10.48
N ASN A 55 9.13 -8.67 -10.98
CA ASN A 55 9.91 -9.90 -11.12
C ASN A 55 10.62 -9.91 -12.47
N ASP A 56 11.30 -11.00 -12.78
CA ASP A 56 12.07 -11.12 -14.02
C ASP A 56 11.20 -11.04 -15.26
N LYS A 57 9.92 -11.34 -15.13
CA LYS A 57 8.98 -11.32 -16.26
C LYS A 57 8.30 -9.97 -16.43
N GLY A 58 8.57 -9.02 -15.53
CA GLY A 58 7.94 -7.72 -15.57
C GLY A 58 6.61 -7.62 -14.84
N ASP A 59 6.21 -8.67 -14.12
CA ASP A 59 4.99 -8.64 -13.33
C ASP A 59 5.27 -8.09 -11.94
N VAL A 60 4.28 -7.45 -11.32
CA VAL A 60 4.43 -6.91 -9.98
C VAL A 60 4.61 -8.05 -8.99
N LYS A 61 5.69 -8.00 -8.24
CA LYS A 61 6.03 -8.97 -7.22
C LYS A 61 5.75 -8.45 -5.82
N GLU A 62 6.05 -7.18 -5.58
CA GLU A 62 5.84 -6.54 -4.30
C GLU A 62 5.36 -5.11 -4.52
N LEU A 63 4.63 -4.61 -3.56
CA LEU A 63 4.22 -3.20 -3.53
C LEU A 63 4.72 -2.61 -2.23
N TRP A 64 5.58 -1.61 -2.33
CA TRP A 64 6.18 -0.97 -1.17
C TRP A 64 5.59 0.42 -1.02
N PHE A 65 5.24 0.75 0.20
CA PHE A 65 4.85 2.10 0.56
C PHE A 65 5.96 2.71 1.38
N GLN A 66 6.48 3.83 0.91
CA GLN A 66 7.55 4.53 1.61
C GLN A 66 7.05 5.89 2.06
N ASN A 67 7.25 6.17 3.34
CA ASN A 67 6.85 7.44 3.91
C ASN A 67 7.83 8.52 3.46
N ILE A 68 7.29 9.58 2.89
CA ILE A 68 8.08 10.73 2.47
C ILE A 68 7.84 11.82 3.50
N ALA A 69 8.85 12.11 4.30
CA ALA A 69 8.77 13.20 5.25
C ALA A 69 8.93 14.52 4.49
N ILE A 70 8.01 15.43 4.73
CA ILE A 70 8.04 16.73 4.08
C ILE A 70 8.57 17.78 5.03
#